data_5afcf1b712c257bb88e6e9ad0ae3638d
#
_entry.id   5afcf1b712c257bb88e6e9ad0ae3638d
#
_cell.length_a   1.000
_cell.length_b   1.000
_cell.length_c   1.000
_cell.angle_alpha   90.00
_cell.angle_beta   90.00
_cell.angle_gamma   90.00
#
_symmetry.space_group_name_H-M   'P 1'
#
loop_
_entity.id
_entity.type
_entity.pdbx_description
1 polymer ?
#
loop_
_entity_poly.entity_id
_entity_poly.type
_entity_poly.pdbx_seq_one_letter_code
_entity_poly.pdbx_strand_id
1 'polypeptide(L)'
;MAKAKTASKSQAPTPPTRYELMGARIQKIVNSPAAQSSRSVILAKADHEAQEDWERFLDEVAENDNVTIAPREDGSVRLSWTVPKED
;
A
#
# COMPACT_ATOMS: atom_id res chain seq x y z
N MET A 1 -22.01 28.57 -8.15
CA MET A 1 -21.38 28.35 -8.06
C MET A 1 -20.81 27.76 -7.83
N ALA A 2 -21.00 27.67 -7.96
CA ALA A 2 -20.24 27.21 -7.71
C ALA A 2 -19.66 26.48 -7.65
N LYS A 3 -19.82 26.47 -7.63
CA LYS A 3 -19.14 25.91 -7.63
C LYS A 3 -18.49 25.36 -7.58
N ALA A 4 -18.77 25.54 -7.65
CA ALA A 4 -17.96 25.09 -7.48
C ALA A 4 -17.49 24.38 -7.43
N LYS A 5 -17.74 24.48 -7.43
CA LYS A 5 -17.14 23.95 -7.43
C LYS A 5 -16.42 23.38 -7.35
N THR A 6 -16.58 23.60 -7.35
CA THR A 6 -15.79 23.16 -7.28
C THR A 6 -15.15 22.38 -7.36
N ALA A 7 -15.47 22.49 -7.32
CA ALA A 7 -14.69 21.94 -7.38
C ALA A 7 -14.35 21.08 -7.58
N SER A 8 -14.60 21.09 -7.61
CA SER A 8 -14.07 20.43 -7.73
C SER A 8 -13.78 19.76 -8.26
N LYS A 9 -14.10 20.04 -8.35
CA LYS A 9 -13.68 19.62 -8.91
C LYS A 9 -13.32 18.92 -9.23
N SER A 10 -13.73 19.21 -9.05
CA SER A 10 -13.24 18.77 -9.47
C SER A 10 -12.87 18.09 -9.78
N GLN A 11 -13.71 18.64 -9.74
CA GLN A 11 -12.67 18.00 -10.10
C GLN A 11 -12.73 16.96 -11.16
N ALA A 12 -12.36 17.21 -12.35
CA ALA A 12 -12.17 16.15 -13.27
C ALA A 12 -11.27 15.13 -12.61
N PRO A 13 -11.62 13.85 -12.58
CA PRO A 13 -10.79 12.91 -11.88
C PRO A 13 -9.43 12.84 -12.53
N THR A 14 -8.41 13.12 -11.75
CA THR A 14 -7.05 12.92 -12.17
C THR A 14 -6.79 11.42 -12.21
N PRO A 15 -6.21 10.90 -13.27
CA PRO A 15 -5.86 9.47 -13.24
C PRO A 15 -4.96 9.17 -12.07
N PRO A 16 -5.09 8.02 -11.43
CA PRO A 16 -4.22 7.69 -10.32
C PRO A 16 -2.77 7.61 -10.78
N THR A 17 -1.87 8.03 -9.92
CA THR A 17 -0.45 7.93 -10.22
C THR A 17 -0.03 6.48 -10.17
N ARG A 18 1.16 6.20 -10.70
CA ARG A 18 1.71 4.85 -10.62
C ARG A 18 1.84 4.40 -9.17
N TYR A 19 2.22 5.32 -8.30
CA TYR A 19 2.35 5.02 -6.88
C TYR A 19 0.98 4.64 -6.29
N GLU A 20 -0.06 5.36 -6.65
CA GLU A 20 -1.40 5.06 -6.15
C GLU A 20 -1.92 3.72 -6.65
N LEU A 21 -1.61 3.40 -7.91
CA LEU A 21 -2.01 2.11 -8.46
C LEU A 21 -1.30 0.97 -7.75
N MET A 22 -0.01 1.14 -7.48
CA MET A 22 0.75 0.14 -6.74
C MET A 22 0.16 -0.03 -5.33
N GLY A 23 -0.14 1.07 -4.67
CA GLY A 23 -0.73 1.02 -3.33
C GLY A 23 -2.07 0.31 -3.32
N ALA A 24 -2.91 0.56 -4.32
CA ALA A 24 -4.20 -0.10 -4.41
C ALA A 24 -4.05 -1.60 -4.62
N ARG A 25 -3.09 -2.00 -5.46
CA ARG A 25 -2.81 -3.41 -5.69
C ARG A 25 -2.38 -4.09 -4.40
N ILE A 26 -1.46 -3.47 -3.69
CA ILE A 26 -0.93 -4.04 -2.45
C ILE A 26 -2.02 -4.09 -1.39
N GLN A 27 -2.83 -3.05 -1.31
CA GLN A 27 -3.90 -3.02 -0.31
C GLN A 27 -4.89 -4.16 -0.53
N LYS A 28 -5.18 -4.48 -1.79
CA LYS A 28 -6.04 -5.60 -2.11
C LYS A 28 -5.46 -6.92 -1.58
N ILE A 29 -4.15 -7.08 -1.75
CA ILE A 29 -3.48 -8.28 -1.28
C ILE A 29 -3.51 -8.35 0.24
N VAL A 30 -3.22 -7.23 0.89
CA VAL A 30 -3.21 -7.17 2.36
C VAL A 30 -4.60 -7.44 2.92
N ASN A 31 -5.64 -6.99 2.22
CA ASN A 31 -7.01 -7.17 2.68
C ASN A 31 -7.60 -8.53 2.33
N SER A 32 -6.84 -9.39 1.66
CA SER A 32 -7.34 -10.72 1.35
C SER A 32 -7.59 -11.52 2.63
N PRO A 33 -8.55 -12.47 2.60
CA PRO A 33 -8.81 -13.25 3.80
C PRO A 33 -7.59 -14.01 4.31
N ALA A 34 -6.77 -14.54 3.40
CA ALA A 34 -5.58 -15.27 3.81
C ALA A 34 -4.60 -14.38 4.53
N ALA A 35 -4.36 -13.16 4.00
CA ALA A 35 -3.44 -12.23 4.64
C ALA A 35 -3.95 -11.78 5.99
N GLN A 36 -5.25 -11.51 6.07
CA GLN A 36 -5.83 -11.05 7.34
C GLN A 36 -5.79 -12.15 8.40
N SER A 37 -5.96 -13.38 7.97
CA SER A 37 -5.92 -14.51 8.90
C SER A 37 -4.51 -14.73 9.46
N SER A 38 -3.51 -14.68 8.59
CA SER A 38 -2.13 -14.90 9.02
C SER A 38 -1.45 -13.63 9.53
N ARG A 39 -2.04 -12.47 9.24
CA ARG A 39 -1.47 -11.16 9.56
C ARG A 39 -0.09 -11.00 8.97
N SER A 40 0.08 -11.56 7.79
CA SER A 40 1.32 -11.42 7.04
C SER A 40 1.05 -11.69 5.57
N VAL A 41 1.93 -11.16 4.74
CA VAL A 41 1.80 -11.33 3.31
C VAL A 41 3.19 -11.11 2.69
N ILE A 42 3.44 -11.77 1.57
CA ILE A 42 4.66 -11.55 0.82
C ILE A 42 4.34 -10.67 -0.36
N LEU A 43 5.07 -9.57 -0.47
CA LEU A 43 4.85 -8.59 -1.49
C LEU A 43 6.09 -8.45 -2.36
N ALA A 44 5.87 -8.23 -3.65
CA ALA A 44 6.95 -8.01 -4.59
C ALA A 44 6.56 -6.88 -5.52
N LYS A 45 7.56 -6.12 -5.95
CA LYS A 45 7.34 -5.08 -6.94
C LYS A 45 7.02 -5.75 -8.27
N ALA A 46 6.00 -5.26 -8.97
CA ALA A 46 5.71 -5.72 -10.31
C ALA A 46 6.69 -5.09 -11.30
N ASP A 47 6.86 -5.75 -12.45
CA ASP A 47 7.84 -5.28 -13.43
C ASP A 47 7.58 -3.87 -13.91
N HIS A 48 6.31 -3.48 -14.00
CA HIS A 48 5.95 -2.16 -14.48
C HIS A 48 5.97 -1.09 -13.40
N GLU A 49 6.28 -1.47 -12.15
CA GLU A 49 6.31 -0.53 -11.05
C GLU A 49 7.73 0.00 -10.86
N ALA A 50 7.84 1.30 -10.58
CA ALA A 50 9.14 1.92 -10.43
C ALA A 50 9.78 1.53 -9.11
N GLN A 51 11.09 1.33 -9.14
CA GLN A 51 11.83 0.99 -7.93
C GLN A 51 11.70 2.07 -6.87
N GLU A 52 11.73 3.34 -7.27
CA GLU A 52 11.63 4.43 -6.30
C GLU A 52 10.25 4.47 -5.63
N ASP A 53 9.20 4.10 -6.37
CA ASP A 53 7.86 4.02 -5.78
C ASP A 53 7.80 2.88 -4.77
N TRP A 54 8.42 1.76 -5.10
CA TRP A 54 8.47 0.61 -4.21
C TRP A 54 9.18 0.96 -2.91
N GLU A 55 10.33 1.62 -3.03
CA GLU A 55 11.09 2.02 -1.85
C GLU A 55 10.34 3.03 -1.00
N ARG A 56 9.65 3.96 -1.65
CA ARG A 56 8.84 4.93 -0.93
C ARG A 56 7.73 4.23 -0.16
N PHE A 57 7.09 3.26 -0.78
CA PHE A 57 6.05 2.50 -0.13
C PHE A 57 6.57 1.79 1.11
N LEU A 58 7.73 1.15 0.98
CA LEU A 58 8.32 0.44 2.12
C LEU A 58 8.70 1.41 3.25
N ASP A 59 9.21 2.58 2.90
CA ASP A 59 9.55 3.57 3.90
C ASP A 59 8.32 4.05 4.66
N GLU A 60 7.23 4.28 3.93
CA GLU A 60 6.00 4.75 4.57
C GLU A 60 5.39 3.68 5.47
N VAL A 61 5.45 2.44 5.04
CA VAL A 61 4.93 1.34 5.85
C VAL A 61 5.78 1.14 7.10
N ALA A 62 7.10 1.31 6.97
CA ALA A 62 8.01 1.12 8.07
C ALA A 62 7.80 2.12 9.20
N GLU A 63 7.11 3.22 8.92
CA GLU A 63 6.80 4.20 9.96
C GLU A 63 5.75 3.71 10.95
N ASN A 64 5.08 2.62 10.63
CA ASN A 64 4.06 2.06 11.53
C ASN A 64 4.71 1.11 12.52
N ASP A 65 4.49 1.38 13.80
CA ASP A 65 5.13 0.59 14.86
C ASP A 65 4.68 -0.85 14.88
N ASN A 66 3.47 -1.12 14.42
CA ASN A 66 2.91 -2.46 14.49
C ASN A 66 3.17 -3.28 13.23
N VAL A 67 4.01 -2.77 12.31
CA VAL A 67 4.30 -3.44 11.05
C VAL A 67 5.78 -3.78 10.99
N THR A 68 6.07 -4.99 10.55
CA THR A 68 7.44 -5.45 10.36
C THR A 68 7.66 -5.80 8.91
N ILE A 69 8.76 -5.33 8.34
CA ILE A 69 9.14 -5.63 6.97
C ILE A 69 10.39 -6.49 7.00
N ALA A 70 10.32 -7.66 6.41
CA ALA A 70 11.46 -8.57 6.35
C ALA A 70 11.84 -8.80 4.89
N PRO A 71 12.96 -8.21 4.43
CA PRO A 71 13.39 -8.43 3.05
C PRO A 71 13.75 -9.88 2.81
N ARG A 72 13.49 -10.34 1.60
CA ARG A 72 13.76 -11.72 1.20
C ARG A 72 14.83 -11.73 0.12
N GLU A 73 15.40 -12.91 -0.09
CA GLU A 73 16.51 -13.05 -1.02
C GLU A 73 16.15 -12.77 -2.46
N ASP A 74 14.88 -13.01 -2.81
CA ASP A 74 14.43 -12.85 -4.19
C ASP A 74 13.99 -11.43 -4.51
N GLY A 75 14.21 -10.48 -3.59
CA GLY A 75 13.80 -9.10 -3.80
C GLY A 75 12.41 -8.77 -3.31
N SER A 76 11.67 -9.77 -2.88
CA SER A 76 10.37 -9.52 -2.27
C SER A 76 10.54 -9.20 -0.78
N VAL A 77 9.44 -8.83 -0.12
CA VAL A 77 9.46 -8.59 1.30
C VAL A 77 8.31 -9.34 1.95
N ARG A 78 8.52 -9.76 3.16
CA ARG A 78 7.43 -10.28 3.96
C ARG A 78 6.97 -9.16 4.88
N LEU A 79 5.70 -8.82 4.74
CA LEU A 79 5.08 -7.80 5.56
C LEU A 79 4.24 -8.49 6.61
N SER A 80 4.43 -8.16 7.87
CA SER A 80 3.62 -8.70 8.94
C SER A 80 3.21 -7.59 9.86
N TRP A 81 2.09 -7.78 10.55
CA TRP A 81 1.57 -6.74 11.43
C TRP A 81 0.88 -7.37 12.61
N THR A 82 0.73 -6.56 13.65
CA THR A 82 0.00 -6.95 14.85
C THR A 82 -1.26 -6.11 14.94
N VAL A 83 -2.28 -6.70 15.53
CA VAL A 83 -3.54 -5.99 15.74
C VAL A 83 -3.63 -5.69 17.24
N PRO A 84 -3.89 -4.43 17.62
CA PRO A 84 -4.01 -4.11 19.02
C PRO A 84 -5.13 -4.93 19.66
N LYS A 85 -4.87 -5.41 20.83
CA LYS A 85 -5.90 -6.10 21.56
C LYS A 85 -6.90 -5.12 22.11
N GLU A 86 -8.15 -5.47 21.96
CA GLU A 86 -9.21 -4.68 22.56
C GLU A 86 -9.81 -5.47 23.69
N ASP A 87 -9.90 -4.82 24.80
CA ASP A 87 -10.48 -5.47 25.98
C ASP A 87 -11.72 -4.77 26.43
#